data_80ef888928226f1b1c82dd174b859898
#
_entry.id   80ef888928226f1b1c82dd174b859898
#
_cell.length_a   1.000
_cell.length_b   1.000
_cell.length_c   1.000
_cell.angle_alpha   90.00
_cell.angle_beta   90.00
_cell.angle_gamma   90.00
#
_symmetry.space_group_name_H-M   'P 1'
#
loop_
_entity.id
_entity.type
_entity.pdbx_description
1 polymer ?
#
loop_
_entity_poly.entity_id
_entity_poly.type
_entity_poly.pdbx_seq_one_letter_code
_entity_poly.pdbx_strand_id
1 'polypeptide(L)'
;RLKPVTRPLIERRGKNYRKAFEKIEKGKIYTLAEAMKLAVETNPTKFDATVEAHVRLGVDPRQADQNIRTTVVLPNGNGKTVRVAVFTPLDLAKKAKEAGADIAEDEEFLKRLEKGEIAFDVLISTPQYMPKLGKFARMLGPKGLMPNPKAGTVTMDLEKAVKEAKAGKVEYRVDKQAIVHIGLGKVSFGADKLTENANTLLDSLQPQKPASLK
;
A
#
# COMPACT_ATOMS: atom_id res chain seq x y z
N ARG A 1 23.41 31.35 -28.94
CA ARG A 1 23.47 31.62 -27.47
C ARG A 1 23.95 30.36 -26.78
N LEU A 2 25.14 30.40 -26.16
CA LEU A 2 25.66 29.32 -25.35
C LEU A 2 24.70 29.10 -24.15
N LYS A 3 24.29 27.85 -23.95
CA LYS A 3 23.48 27.51 -22.75
C LYS A 3 24.33 27.78 -21.52
N PRO A 4 23.79 28.44 -20.47
CA PRO A 4 24.55 28.69 -19.25
C PRO A 4 25.03 27.37 -18.66
N VAL A 5 26.30 27.29 -18.31
CA VAL A 5 26.88 26.13 -17.61
C VAL A 5 26.25 26.08 -16.21
N THR A 6 25.33 25.14 -16.01
CA THR A 6 24.73 24.93 -14.68
C THR A 6 25.57 23.94 -13.89
N ARG A 7 25.79 24.23 -12.59
CA ARG A 7 26.49 23.30 -11.69
C ARG A 7 25.78 21.93 -11.69
N PRO A 8 26.52 20.83 -11.51
CA PRO A 8 25.92 19.50 -11.36
C PRO A 8 24.80 19.49 -10.31
N LEU A 9 23.77 18.65 -10.53
CA LEU A 9 22.58 18.60 -9.66
C LEU A 9 22.95 18.38 -8.19
N ILE A 10 23.97 17.54 -7.91
CA ILE A 10 24.43 17.22 -6.59
C ILE A 10 24.99 18.44 -5.84
N GLU A 11 25.71 19.31 -6.55
CA GLU A 11 26.28 20.53 -5.94
C GLU A 11 25.23 21.58 -5.58
N ARG A 12 24.07 21.50 -6.23
CA ARG A 12 22.91 22.38 -5.97
C ARG A 12 22.06 21.93 -4.78
N ARG A 13 22.28 20.70 -4.30
CA ARG A 13 21.56 20.12 -3.16
C ARG A 13 22.19 20.50 -1.82
N GLY A 14 21.40 20.45 -0.74
CA GLY A 14 21.84 20.74 0.61
C GLY A 14 22.90 19.77 1.14
N LYS A 15 23.60 20.17 2.20
CA LYS A 15 24.71 19.39 2.79
C LYS A 15 24.31 17.98 3.21
N ASN A 16 23.15 17.81 3.82
CA ASN A 16 22.65 16.48 4.27
C ASN A 16 22.39 15.55 3.07
N TYR A 17 21.79 16.06 2.00
CA TYR A 17 21.57 15.29 0.79
C TYR A 17 22.91 14.84 0.16
N ARG A 18 23.92 15.71 0.11
CA ARG A 18 25.24 15.35 -0.42
C ARG A 18 25.90 14.24 0.38
N LYS A 19 25.86 14.33 1.72
CA LYS A 19 26.37 13.27 2.61
C LYS A 19 25.64 11.94 2.42
N ALA A 20 24.33 11.96 2.23
CA ALA A 20 23.54 10.75 1.95
C ALA A 20 23.89 10.17 0.57
N PHE A 21 24.09 11.02 -0.43
CA PHE A 21 24.47 10.60 -1.78
C PHE A 21 25.86 9.96 -1.85
N GLU A 22 26.82 10.43 -1.06
CA GLU A 22 28.18 9.87 -0.98
C GLU A 22 28.20 8.42 -0.48
N LYS A 23 27.17 7.99 0.28
CA LYS A 23 27.01 6.61 0.76
C LYS A 23 26.51 5.65 -0.34
N ILE A 24 25.99 6.16 -1.44
CA ILE A 24 25.39 5.39 -2.50
C ILE A 24 26.30 5.40 -3.73
N GLU A 25 26.84 4.25 -4.10
CA GLU A 25 27.64 4.08 -5.32
C GLU A 25 26.71 4.00 -6.54
N LYS A 26 26.87 4.94 -7.46
CA LYS A 26 26.05 4.99 -8.66
C LYS A 26 26.33 3.78 -9.56
N GLY A 27 25.26 3.04 -9.91
CA GLY A 27 25.34 1.87 -10.78
C GLY A 27 25.66 0.54 -10.09
N LYS A 28 25.89 0.56 -8.77
CA LYS A 28 26.05 -0.67 -7.97
C LYS A 28 24.69 -1.30 -7.71
N ILE A 29 24.63 -2.62 -7.83
CA ILE A 29 23.49 -3.42 -7.42
C ILE A 29 23.72 -3.85 -5.97
N TYR A 30 22.81 -3.49 -5.11
CA TYR A 30 22.85 -3.83 -3.68
C TYR A 30 21.99 -5.05 -3.40
N THR A 31 22.37 -5.84 -2.42
CA THR A 31 21.49 -6.88 -1.86
C THR A 31 20.32 -6.23 -1.13
N LEU A 32 19.22 -6.96 -0.94
CA LEU A 32 18.02 -6.41 -0.28
C LEU A 32 18.32 -5.88 1.11
N ALA A 33 19.11 -6.62 1.91
CA ALA A 33 19.51 -6.22 3.26
C ALA A 33 20.35 -4.94 3.26
N GLU A 34 21.31 -4.84 2.35
CA GLU A 34 22.14 -3.63 2.19
C GLU A 34 21.28 -2.44 1.75
N ALA A 35 20.35 -2.65 0.81
CA ALA A 35 19.45 -1.60 0.34
C ALA A 35 18.55 -1.06 1.47
N MET A 36 18.00 -1.94 2.32
CA MET A 36 17.19 -1.52 3.48
C MET A 36 18.02 -0.78 4.52
N LYS A 37 19.24 -1.23 4.79
CA LYS A 37 20.17 -0.52 5.68
C LYS A 37 20.51 0.88 5.15
N LEU A 38 20.85 0.98 3.88
CA LEU A 38 21.11 2.27 3.23
C LEU A 38 19.88 3.19 3.23
N ALA A 39 18.68 2.65 2.99
CA ALA A 39 17.43 3.43 3.01
C ALA A 39 17.19 4.07 4.39
N VAL A 40 17.47 3.34 5.47
CA VAL A 40 17.38 3.87 6.84
C VAL A 40 18.46 4.92 7.11
N GLU A 41 19.72 4.63 6.75
CA GLU A 41 20.87 5.51 7.03
C GLU A 41 20.89 6.79 6.21
N THR A 42 20.35 6.77 4.99
CA THR A 42 20.34 7.93 4.08
C THR A 42 19.11 8.80 4.23
N ASN A 43 18.21 8.47 5.16
CA ASN A 43 17.02 9.28 5.42
C ASN A 43 17.39 10.68 5.93
N PRO A 44 17.09 11.77 5.20
CA PRO A 44 17.43 13.12 5.61
C PRO A 44 16.34 13.77 6.47
N THR A 45 15.20 13.10 6.67
CA THR A 45 14.02 13.70 7.31
C THR A 45 14.07 13.62 8.82
N LYS A 46 13.42 14.58 9.49
CA LYS A 46 13.29 14.60 10.96
C LYS A 46 12.06 13.85 11.45
N PHE A 47 11.11 13.55 10.54
CA PHE A 47 9.93 12.76 10.84
C PHE A 47 10.14 11.31 10.43
N ASP A 48 9.31 10.42 10.97
CA ASP A 48 9.36 9.00 10.66
C ASP A 48 8.82 8.74 9.23
N ALA A 49 9.73 8.72 8.26
CA ALA A 49 9.42 8.57 6.85
C ALA A 49 8.99 7.13 6.52
N THR A 50 8.22 6.97 5.46
CA THR A 50 7.86 5.66 4.93
C THR A 50 8.93 5.20 3.94
N VAL A 51 9.37 3.95 4.09
CA VAL A 51 10.21 3.25 3.10
C VAL A 51 9.28 2.58 2.10
N GLU A 52 9.44 2.89 0.83
CA GLU A 52 8.62 2.39 -0.26
C GLU A 52 9.47 1.55 -1.22
N ALA A 53 8.87 0.48 -1.75
CA ALA A 53 9.45 -0.30 -2.82
C ALA A 53 8.72 -0.02 -4.14
N HIS A 54 9.50 0.19 -5.19
CA HIS A 54 9.01 0.34 -6.55
C HIS A 54 9.62 -0.78 -7.39
N VAL A 55 8.81 -1.80 -7.72
CA VAL A 55 9.25 -2.99 -8.43
C VAL A 55 8.79 -2.90 -9.87
N ARG A 56 9.73 -2.75 -10.80
CA ARG A 56 9.42 -2.77 -12.24
C ARG A 56 9.35 -4.22 -12.69
N LEU A 57 8.17 -4.61 -13.17
CA LEU A 57 7.92 -5.94 -13.70
C LEU A 57 8.06 -5.93 -15.22
N GLY A 58 8.44 -7.08 -15.80
CA GLY A 58 8.52 -7.24 -17.26
C GLY A 58 7.18 -7.59 -17.90
N VAL A 59 6.05 -7.07 -17.40
CA VAL A 59 4.69 -7.38 -17.85
C VAL A 59 4.15 -6.28 -18.76
N ASP A 60 3.15 -6.62 -19.59
CA ASP A 60 2.36 -5.63 -20.34
C ASP A 60 1.02 -5.40 -19.63
N PRO A 61 0.84 -4.26 -18.94
CA PRO A 61 -0.37 -3.97 -18.17
C PRO A 61 -1.63 -3.75 -19.03
N ARG A 62 -1.49 -3.71 -20.38
CA ARG A 62 -2.62 -3.64 -21.31
C ARG A 62 -3.32 -4.98 -21.48
N GLN A 63 -2.61 -6.07 -21.18
CA GLN A 63 -3.14 -7.43 -21.26
C GLN A 63 -3.79 -7.78 -19.92
N ALA A 64 -5.03 -8.25 -19.97
CA ALA A 64 -5.84 -8.52 -18.77
C ALA A 64 -5.24 -9.64 -17.89
N ASP A 65 -4.58 -10.62 -18.50
CA ASP A 65 -3.89 -11.75 -17.86
C ASP A 65 -2.58 -11.34 -17.16
N GLN A 66 -1.99 -10.20 -17.58
CA GLN A 66 -0.75 -9.67 -17.02
C GLN A 66 -0.99 -8.53 -16.01
N ASN A 67 -2.25 -8.19 -15.75
CA ASN A 67 -2.61 -7.16 -14.79
C ASN A 67 -2.68 -7.74 -13.38
N ILE A 68 -1.54 -7.68 -12.68
CA ILE A 68 -1.39 -8.20 -11.33
C ILE A 68 -2.07 -7.25 -10.34
N ARG A 69 -3.01 -7.80 -9.55
CA ARG A 69 -3.65 -7.12 -8.43
C ARG A 69 -3.89 -8.14 -7.33
N THR A 70 -3.21 -8.00 -6.22
CA THR A 70 -3.30 -8.91 -5.08
C THR A 70 -3.01 -8.20 -3.76
N THR A 71 -3.07 -8.92 -2.67
CA THR A 71 -2.80 -8.41 -1.32
C THR A 71 -1.69 -9.20 -0.66
N VAL A 72 -0.95 -8.55 0.20
CA VAL A 72 0.05 -9.16 1.06
C VAL A 72 -0.17 -8.67 2.49
N VAL A 73 0.02 -9.56 3.45
CA VAL A 73 0.04 -9.22 4.88
C VAL A 73 1.50 -9.10 5.28
N LEU A 74 1.91 -7.88 5.65
CA LEU A 74 3.28 -7.62 6.08
C LEU A 74 3.45 -8.06 7.54
N PRO A 75 4.44 -8.91 7.87
CA PRO A 75 4.61 -9.46 9.23
C PRO A 75 4.82 -8.39 10.29
N ASN A 76 5.50 -7.30 9.95
CA ASN A 76 5.74 -6.17 10.85
C ASN A 76 4.75 -5.01 10.65
N GLY A 77 3.68 -5.22 9.85
CA GLY A 77 2.77 -4.15 9.46
C GLY A 77 3.41 -3.10 8.54
N ASN A 78 2.66 -2.04 8.23
CA ASN A 78 3.14 -0.93 7.40
C ASN A 78 3.44 0.36 8.21
N GLY A 79 3.30 0.32 9.53
CA GLY A 79 3.50 1.46 10.41
C GLY A 79 2.45 2.57 10.32
N LYS A 80 1.31 2.29 9.69
CA LYS A 80 0.15 3.18 9.64
C LYS A 80 -0.95 2.63 10.53
N THR A 81 -1.57 3.47 11.34
CA THR A 81 -2.79 3.14 12.05
C THR A 81 -3.94 3.19 11.04
N VAL A 82 -4.41 2.01 10.64
CA VAL A 82 -5.48 1.88 9.63
C VAL A 82 -6.84 1.97 10.32
N ARG A 83 -7.67 2.91 9.88
CA ARG A 83 -9.08 3.03 10.31
C ARG A 83 -9.94 2.16 9.41
N VAL A 84 -10.54 1.14 9.99
CA VAL A 84 -11.35 0.15 9.26
C VAL A 84 -12.82 0.46 9.42
N ALA A 85 -13.50 0.71 8.31
CA ALA A 85 -14.95 0.81 8.24
C ALA A 85 -15.54 -0.50 7.69
N VAL A 86 -16.62 -0.96 8.31
CA VAL A 86 -17.36 -2.15 7.88
C VAL A 86 -18.79 -1.76 7.55
N PHE A 87 -19.21 -1.99 6.31
CA PHE A 87 -20.57 -1.75 5.86
C PHE A 87 -21.32 -3.09 5.75
N THR A 88 -22.21 -3.33 6.71
CA THR A 88 -22.83 -4.64 6.92
C THR A 88 -24.17 -4.47 7.64
N PRO A 89 -25.08 -5.51 7.62
CA PRO A 89 -26.26 -5.52 8.46
C PRO A 89 -25.94 -5.34 9.94
N LEU A 90 -26.87 -4.77 10.69
CA LEU A 90 -26.72 -4.48 12.11
C LEU A 90 -26.37 -5.72 12.96
N ASP A 91 -26.86 -6.89 12.57
CA ASP A 91 -26.58 -8.16 13.26
C ASP A 91 -25.06 -8.52 13.21
N LEU A 92 -24.41 -8.22 12.09
CA LEU A 92 -22.99 -8.47 11.91
C LEU A 92 -22.11 -7.28 12.35
N ALA A 93 -22.69 -6.09 12.48
CA ALA A 93 -21.96 -4.90 12.89
C ALA A 93 -21.37 -5.02 14.29
N LYS A 94 -22.06 -5.70 15.21
CA LYS A 94 -21.55 -5.97 16.57
C LYS A 94 -20.28 -6.81 16.52
N LYS A 95 -20.30 -7.91 15.76
CA LYS A 95 -19.14 -8.80 15.58
C LYS A 95 -17.95 -8.06 14.93
N ALA A 96 -18.22 -7.19 13.94
CA ALA A 96 -17.19 -6.39 13.32
C ALA A 96 -16.56 -5.39 14.31
N LYS A 97 -17.33 -4.77 15.19
CA LYS A 97 -16.83 -3.89 16.28
C LYS A 97 -15.99 -4.67 17.27
N GLU A 98 -16.43 -5.85 17.70
CA GLU A 98 -15.68 -6.74 18.59
C GLU A 98 -14.34 -7.19 17.96
N ALA A 99 -14.31 -7.39 16.64
CA ALA A 99 -13.09 -7.68 15.90
C ALA A 99 -12.14 -6.49 15.78
N GLY A 100 -12.59 -5.30 16.18
CA GLY A 100 -11.78 -4.08 16.17
C GLY A 100 -12.07 -3.09 15.03
N ALA A 101 -13.19 -3.18 14.34
CA ALA A 101 -13.58 -2.17 13.36
C ALA A 101 -13.87 -0.83 14.05
N ASP A 102 -13.36 0.27 13.49
CA ASP A 102 -13.55 1.61 14.04
C ASP A 102 -14.96 2.14 13.73
N ILE A 103 -15.49 1.79 12.57
CA ILE A 103 -16.84 2.12 12.13
C ILE A 103 -17.50 0.82 11.65
N ALA A 104 -18.65 0.46 12.23
CA ALA A 104 -19.47 -0.65 11.74
C ALA A 104 -20.92 -0.21 11.80
N GLU A 105 -21.47 0.17 10.67
CA GLU A 105 -22.76 0.84 10.52
C GLU A 105 -23.44 0.38 9.23
N ASP A 106 -24.73 0.61 9.11
CA ASP A 106 -25.54 0.35 7.92
C ASP A 106 -25.96 1.69 7.25
N GLU A 107 -27.17 2.15 7.50
CA GLU A 107 -27.74 3.32 6.82
C GLU A 107 -27.06 4.64 7.21
N GLU A 108 -26.60 4.77 8.46
CA GLU A 108 -25.89 5.96 8.91
C GLU A 108 -24.57 6.16 8.16
N PHE A 109 -23.88 5.06 7.83
CA PHE A 109 -22.67 5.09 7.01
C PHE A 109 -22.94 5.71 5.63
N LEU A 110 -24.04 5.33 4.98
CA LEU A 110 -24.44 5.88 3.69
C LEU A 110 -24.71 7.39 3.78
N LYS A 111 -25.39 7.85 4.82
CA LYS A 111 -25.66 9.28 5.05
C LYS A 111 -24.37 10.09 5.23
N ARG A 112 -23.37 9.53 5.89
CA ARG A 112 -22.03 10.14 5.99
C ARG A 112 -21.33 10.23 4.65
N LEU A 113 -21.40 9.14 3.85
CA LEU A 113 -20.85 9.14 2.50
C LEU A 113 -21.54 10.16 1.58
N GLU A 114 -22.85 10.35 1.70
CA GLU A 114 -23.60 11.39 0.96
C GLU A 114 -23.12 12.80 1.28
N LYS A 115 -22.72 13.05 2.54
CA LYS A 115 -22.11 14.31 2.97
C LYS A 115 -20.63 14.43 2.56
N GLY A 116 -20.05 13.39 1.95
CA GLY A 116 -18.64 13.36 1.56
C GLY A 116 -17.66 13.10 2.71
N GLU A 117 -18.17 12.69 3.88
CA GLU A 117 -17.34 12.37 5.05
C GLU A 117 -16.68 11.00 4.88
N ILE A 118 -15.38 10.98 4.66
CA ILE A 118 -14.57 9.76 4.56
C ILE A 118 -13.58 9.76 5.73
N ALA A 119 -13.93 9.06 6.80
CA ALA A 119 -13.13 8.99 8.03
C ALA A 119 -12.47 7.61 8.21
N PHE A 120 -12.21 6.88 7.11
CA PHE A 120 -11.63 5.54 7.11
C PHE A 120 -10.59 5.38 6.00
N ASP A 121 -9.73 4.40 6.17
CA ASP A 121 -8.63 4.09 5.25
C ASP A 121 -8.86 2.76 4.52
N VAL A 122 -9.66 1.86 5.10
CA VAL A 122 -10.10 0.61 4.47
C VAL A 122 -11.60 0.43 4.68
N LEU A 123 -12.30 0.05 3.62
CA LEU A 123 -13.72 -0.27 3.66
C LEU A 123 -13.93 -1.76 3.35
N ILE A 124 -14.56 -2.46 4.29
CA ILE A 124 -14.95 -3.86 4.16
C ILE A 124 -16.47 -3.91 4.04
N SER A 125 -16.99 -4.77 3.16
CA SER A 125 -18.42 -4.93 2.97
C SER A 125 -18.80 -6.38 2.74
N THR A 126 -20.04 -6.71 3.06
CA THR A 126 -20.63 -7.98 2.64
C THR A 126 -21.07 -7.91 1.17
N PRO A 127 -21.08 -9.04 0.43
CA PRO A 127 -21.51 -9.06 -0.98
C PRO A 127 -22.92 -8.50 -1.19
N GLN A 128 -23.83 -8.73 -0.26
CA GLN A 128 -25.22 -8.25 -0.30
C GLN A 128 -25.35 -6.72 -0.27
N TYR A 129 -24.37 -6.04 0.33
CA TYR A 129 -24.37 -4.58 0.50
C TYR A 129 -23.59 -3.83 -0.58
N MET A 130 -22.86 -4.56 -1.43
CA MET A 130 -22.12 -3.97 -2.56
C MET A 130 -22.96 -3.15 -3.53
N PRO A 131 -24.21 -3.56 -3.90
CA PRO A 131 -25.05 -2.74 -4.78
C PRO A 131 -25.36 -1.36 -4.20
N LYS A 132 -25.55 -1.25 -2.87
CA LYS A 132 -25.81 0.03 -2.19
C LYS A 132 -24.58 0.97 -2.30
N LEU A 133 -23.35 0.42 -2.24
CA LEU A 133 -22.11 1.16 -2.41
C LEU A 133 -21.84 1.59 -3.86
N GLY A 134 -22.49 0.96 -4.83
CA GLY A 134 -22.34 1.29 -6.26
C GLY A 134 -22.59 2.77 -6.57
N LYS A 135 -23.55 3.40 -5.87
CA LYS A 135 -23.86 4.82 -6.00
C LYS A 135 -22.66 5.74 -5.64
N PHE A 136 -21.80 5.26 -4.75
CA PHE A 136 -20.62 5.99 -4.26
C PHE A 136 -19.32 5.61 -4.97
N ALA A 137 -19.39 4.75 -6.00
CA ALA A 137 -18.22 4.27 -6.73
C ALA A 137 -17.38 5.41 -7.34
N ARG A 138 -18.03 6.50 -7.80
CA ARG A 138 -17.34 7.68 -8.34
C ARG A 138 -16.53 8.44 -7.29
N MET A 139 -16.92 8.36 -6.02
CA MET A 139 -16.24 9.02 -4.91
C MET A 139 -15.17 8.12 -4.29
N LEU A 140 -15.47 6.83 -4.09
CA LEU A 140 -14.59 5.86 -3.43
C LEU A 140 -13.54 5.29 -4.39
N GLY A 141 -13.88 5.12 -5.67
CA GLY A 141 -13.02 4.50 -6.68
C GLY A 141 -11.69 5.23 -6.90
N PRO A 142 -11.67 6.55 -7.17
CA PRO A 142 -10.44 7.31 -7.36
C PRO A 142 -9.53 7.32 -6.13
N LYS A 143 -10.13 7.21 -4.93
CA LYS A 143 -9.39 7.15 -3.65
C LYS A 143 -8.90 5.73 -3.31
N GLY A 144 -9.25 4.72 -4.11
CA GLY A 144 -8.88 3.32 -3.85
C GLY A 144 -9.61 2.68 -2.66
N LEU A 145 -10.72 3.29 -2.19
CA LEU A 145 -11.47 2.84 -1.03
C LEU A 145 -12.66 1.93 -1.36
N MET A 146 -12.91 1.67 -2.66
CA MET A 146 -14.00 0.78 -3.06
C MET A 146 -13.67 -0.67 -2.73
N PRO A 147 -14.53 -1.39 -1.98
CA PRO A 147 -14.30 -2.80 -1.67
C PRO A 147 -14.17 -3.66 -2.93
N ASN A 148 -13.27 -4.64 -2.88
CA ASN A 148 -13.00 -5.53 -3.99
C ASN A 148 -12.84 -6.99 -3.51
N PRO A 149 -13.52 -7.96 -4.14
CA PRO A 149 -13.33 -9.37 -3.81
C PRO A 149 -11.89 -9.86 -3.93
N LYS A 150 -11.13 -9.39 -4.93
CA LYS A 150 -9.72 -9.75 -5.12
C LYS A 150 -8.82 -9.25 -3.98
N ALA A 151 -9.18 -8.15 -3.35
CA ALA A 151 -8.49 -7.61 -2.17
C ALA A 151 -8.97 -8.25 -0.86
N GLY A 152 -9.97 -9.15 -0.92
CA GLY A 152 -10.57 -9.77 0.25
C GLY A 152 -11.32 -8.79 1.16
N THR A 153 -11.70 -7.62 0.63
CA THR A 153 -12.50 -6.60 1.34
C THR A 153 -14.00 -6.76 1.12
N VAL A 154 -14.40 -7.73 0.28
CA VAL A 154 -15.79 -8.18 0.12
C VAL A 154 -15.86 -9.62 0.58
N THR A 155 -16.37 -9.84 1.80
CA THR A 155 -16.40 -11.15 2.44
C THR A 155 -17.56 -11.27 3.43
N MET A 156 -17.95 -12.52 3.74
CA MET A 156 -18.87 -12.82 4.83
C MET A 156 -18.13 -12.97 6.18
N ASP A 157 -16.84 -13.29 6.14
CA ASP A 157 -15.99 -13.41 7.34
C ASP A 157 -15.37 -12.04 7.68
N LEU A 158 -16.17 -11.21 8.34
CA LEU A 158 -15.79 -9.85 8.72
C LEU A 158 -14.69 -9.81 9.77
N GLU A 159 -14.69 -10.77 10.72
CA GLU A 159 -13.71 -10.80 11.80
C GLU A 159 -12.31 -10.99 11.27
N LYS A 160 -12.14 -11.97 10.39
CA LYS A 160 -10.86 -12.26 9.75
C LYS A 160 -10.38 -11.07 8.92
N ALA A 161 -11.28 -10.50 8.08
CA ALA A 161 -10.94 -9.37 7.22
C ALA A 161 -10.53 -8.12 8.02
N VAL A 162 -11.21 -7.81 9.12
CA VAL A 162 -10.85 -6.68 10.02
C VAL A 162 -9.50 -6.92 10.69
N LYS A 163 -9.26 -8.12 11.22
CA LYS A 163 -7.98 -8.49 11.84
C LYS A 163 -6.82 -8.39 10.84
N GLU A 164 -6.99 -8.93 9.63
CA GLU A 164 -5.98 -8.83 8.57
C GLU A 164 -5.71 -7.38 8.15
N ALA A 165 -6.77 -6.57 7.98
CA ALA A 165 -6.62 -5.15 7.63
C ALA A 165 -5.82 -4.39 8.70
N LYS A 166 -6.07 -4.66 9.99
CA LYS A 166 -5.33 -4.05 11.11
C LYS A 166 -3.92 -4.64 11.29
N ALA A 167 -3.72 -5.89 10.90
CA ALA A 167 -2.41 -6.53 10.94
C ALA A 167 -1.43 -6.02 9.85
N GLY A 168 -1.88 -5.11 8.97
CA GLY A 168 -1.01 -4.55 7.93
C GLY A 168 -1.18 -5.20 6.57
N LYS A 169 -2.38 -5.69 6.25
CA LYS A 169 -2.73 -6.13 4.89
C LYS A 169 -2.67 -4.93 3.94
N VAL A 170 -1.83 -5.04 2.94
CA VAL A 170 -1.66 -4.02 1.90
C VAL A 170 -2.04 -4.60 0.55
N GLU A 171 -2.85 -3.87 -0.20
CA GLU A 171 -3.14 -4.18 -1.60
C GLU A 171 -2.08 -3.55 -2.49
N TYR A 172 -1.58 -4.31 -3.46
CA TYR A 172 -0.74 -3.78 -4.51
C TYR A 172 -1.25 -4.16 -5.89
N ARG A 173 -0.98 -3.29 -6.84
CA ARG A 173 -1.37 -3.46 -8.24
C ARG A 173 -0.29 -2.93 -9.15
N VAL A 174 -0.22 -3.48 -10.36
CA VAL A 174 0.63 -2.97 -11.42
C VAL A 174 0.00 -1.70 -12.00
N ASP A 175 0.81 -0.67 -12.19
CA ASP A 175 0.41 0.56 -12.87
C ASP A 175 0.53 0.45 -14.41
N LYS A 176 0.26 1.55 -15.11
CA LYS A 176 0.36 1.62 -16.58
C LYS A 176 1.79 1.49 -17.12
N GLN A 177 2.79 1.61 -16.26
CA GLN A 177 4.23 1.51 -16.58
C GLN A 177 4.83 0.17 -16.18
N ALA A 178 3.99 -0.80 -15.81
CA ALA A 178 4.39 -2.11 -15.30
C ALA A 178 5.20 -2.04 -13.98
N ILE A 179 4.87 -1.06 -13.12
CA ILE A 179 5.52 -0.88 -11.83
C ILE A 179 4.52 -1.17 -10.71
N VAL A 180 4.96 -1.90 -9.70
CA VAL A 180 4.26 -2.06 -8.42
C VAL A 180 4.84 -1.07 -7.42
N HIS A 181 3.97 -0.31 -6.76
CA HIS A 181 4.34 0.65 -5.71
C HIS A 181 3.74 0.17 -4.39
N ILE A 182 4.57 0.02 -3.36
CA ILE A 182 4.12 -0.44 -2.04
C ILE A 182 4.96 0.16 -0.91
N GLY A 183 4.31 0.57 0.16
CA GLY A 183 4.98 0.96 1.40
C GLY A 183 5.36 -0.26 2.22
N LEU A 184 6.65 -0.43 2.49
CA LEU A 184 7.19 -1.54 3.27
C LEU A 184 7.10 -1.32 4.79
N GLY A 185 7.13 -0.06 5.21
CA GLY A 185 7.10 0.29 6.63
C GLY A 185 7.71 1.66 6.90
N LYS A 186 7.93 1.96 8.15
CA LYS A 186 8.54 3.20 8.61
C LYS A 186 10.04 3.04 8.83
N VAL A 187 10.79 4.13 8.69
CA VAL A 187 12.25 4.15 8.99
C VAL A 187 12.53 3.68 10.42
N SER A 188 11.63 3.98 11.36
CA SER A 188 11.71 3.55 12.76
C SER A 188 11.68 2.03 12.96
N PHE A 189 11.26 1.25 11.97
CA PHE A 189 11.28 -0.22 12.04
C PHE A 189 12.70 -0.79 12.04
N GLY A 190 13.65 -0.06 11.48
CA GLY A 190 15.01 -0.54 11.28
C GLY A 190 15.14 -1.47 10.07
N ALA A 191 16.39 -1.76 9.70
CA ALA A 191 16.71 -2.51 8.49
C ALA A 191 16.15 -3.95 8.52
N ASP A 192 16.18 -4.63 9.66
CA ASP A 192 15.81 -6.04 9.77
C ASP A 192 14.32 -6.26 9.49
N LYS A 193 13.43 -5.51 10.16
CA LYS A 193 11.98 -5.59 9.95
C LYS A 193 11.57 -5.17 8.54
N LEU A 194 12.25 -4.17 7.98
CA LEU A 194 12.02 -3.76 6.59
C LEU A 194 12.45 -4.83 5.60
N THR A 195 13.53 -5.57 5.89
CA THR A 195 14.00 -6.68 5.07
C THR A 195 13.01 -7.85 5.11
N GLU A 196 12.47 -8.19 6.28
CA GLU A 196 11.42 -9.22 6.40
C GLU A 196 10.16 -8.85 5.60
N ASN A 197 9.68 -7.60 5.74
CA ASN A 197 8.54 -7.11 4.98
C ASN A 197 8.80 -7.15 3.46
N ALA A 198 10.01 -6.78 3.04
CA ALA A 198 10.41 -6.78 1.63
C ALA A 198 10.51 -8.21 1.07
N ASN A 199 11.05 -9.16 1.83
CA ASN A 199 11.08 -10.59 1.45
C ASN A 199 9.65 -11.11 1.27
N THR A 200 8.77 -10.87 2.24
CA THR A 200 7.35 -11.28 2.16
C THR A 200 6.65 -10.71 0.92
N LEU A 201 6.96 -9.46 0.56
CA LEU A 201 6.45 -8.87 -0.68
C LEU A 201 6.97 -9.61 -1.92
N LEU A 202 8.28 -9.86 -1.99
CA LEU A 202 8.90 -10.55 -3.13
C LEU A 202 8.37 -11.99 -3.28
N ASP A 203 8.21 -12.70 -2.16
CA ASP A 203 7.63 -14.04 -2.14
C ASP A 203 6.17 -14.04 -2.60
N SER A 204 5.41 -12.99 -2.28
CA SER A 204 4.04 -12.79 -2.77
C SER A 204 3.98 -12.45 -4.27
N LEU A 205 5.01 -11.81 -4.82
CA LEU A 205 5.08 -11.45 -6.24
C LEU A 205 5.43 -12.66 -7.13
N GLN A 206 6.25 -13.58 -6.65
CA GLN A 206 6.73 -14.74 -7.44
C GLN A 206 5.60 -15.59 -8.03
N PRO A 207 4.58 -16.04 -7.26
CA PRO A 207 3.48 -16.86 -7.79
C PRO A 207 2.55 -16.07 -8.72
N GLN A 208 2.59 -14.74 -8.67
CA GLN A 208 1.79 -13.86 -9.53
C GLN A 208 2.45 -13.62 -10.90
N LYS A 209 3.64 -14.17 -11.12
CA LYS A 209 4.36 -14.04 -12.38
C LYS A 209 3.56 -14.71 -13.51
N PRO A 210 3.16 -13.97 -14.57
CA PRO A 210 2.48 -14.57 -15.70
C PRO A 210 3.34 -15.62 -16.39
N ALA A 211 2.72 -16.69 -16.90
CA ALA A 211 3.42 -17.75 -17.62
C ALA A 211 4.18 -17.27 -18.87
N SER A 212 3.76 -16.13 -19.42
CA SER A 212 4.40 -15.47 -20.58
C SER A 212 5.70 -14.72 -20.24
N LEU A 213 6.01 -14.54 -18.95
CA LEU A 213 7.25 -13.92 -18.51
C LEU A 213 8.36 -14.99 -18.46
N LYS A 214 9.32 -14.83 -19.36
CA LYS A 214 10.53 -15.66 -19.36
C LYS A 214 11.55 -15.21 -18.32
#